data_3043faa7b83e245b2dc71794c193f735
#
_entry.id   3043faa7b83e245b2dc71794c193f735
#
_cell.length_a   1.000
_cell.length_b   1.000
_cell.length_c   1.000
_cell.angle_alpha   90.00
_cell.angle_beta   90.00
_cell.angle_gamma   90.00
#
_symmetry.space_group_name_H-M   'P 1'
#
loop_
_entity.id
_entity.type
_entity.pdbx_description
1 polymer ?
#
loop_
_entity_poly.entity_id
_entity_poly.type
_entity_poly.pdbx_seq_one_letter_code
_entity_poly.pdbx_strand_id
1 'polypeptide(L)'
;MIRKVTKNKAYIVIDAIRNPYEAKFFKDRYAAFHLVSINAPAEHRSKYMQKLHKFSSDQIDTIEKIESGKTEGEFSAFTNQNVKKCIEISDIHLFNPKSEFNNNNILKAQIAWYIALMQHPGLIPPSSMERVMQVAYTMKMNSGCISRQVGAVVTDSHNSIKSVGWNDVAKGQVPCSMRSLNGLIEEFNPVSYSNYERNNQAFRIKANEKLIKIKEVNLKSQIFEGHNLSYCFKDIHNSLDDKGNQVHTRALHAEENAFLQLTKYGSSGIEGGKLYTTASPCELCAKKAYQLSIAEIIFIDPYPGIAQEHIINIGNNAPKLIQFRGAIGKAYHRLYEQIIPIKDELEHMIDL
;
A
#
# COMPACT_ATOMS: atom_id res chain seq x y z
N MET A 1 -17.10 21.34 -20.50
CA MET A 1 -16.86 21.80 -21.89
C MET A 1 -15.47 21.33 -22.34
N ILE A 2 -15.35 20.03 -22.61
CA ILE A 2 -14.11 19.42 -23.11
C ILE A 2 -14.42 18.91 -24.51
N ARG A 3 -14.32 19.79 -25.47
CA ARG A 3 -14.31 19.45 -26.89
C ARG A 3 -13.30 20.34 -27.59
N LYS A 4 -12.03 19.97 -27.56
CA LYS A 4 -11.18 20.15 -28.73
C LYS A 4 -10.66 18.80 -29.13
N VAL A 5 -11.31 18.32 -30.10
CA VAL A 5 -11.21 17.05 -30.75
C VAL A 5 -9.87 17.01 -31.47
N THR A 6 -8.96 16.20 -30.96
CA THR A 6 -7.88 15.66 -31.78
C THR A 6 -8.35 14.31 -32.29
N LYS A 7 -8.94 14.28 -33.50
CA LYS A 7 -9.26 13.05 -34.24
C LYS A 7 -9.79 11.88 -33.36
N ASN A 8 -10.93 12.08 -32.67
CA ASN A 8 -11.60 11.08 -31.83
C ASN A 8 -10.86 10.62 -30.56
N LYS A 9 -9.78 11.28 -30.13
CA LYS A 9 -9.13 11.00 -28.86
C LYS A 9 -9.36 12.17 -27.89
N ALA A 10 -9.77 11.86 -26.63
CA ALA A 10 -9.91 12.84 -25.57
C ALA A 10 -8.98 12.47 -24.40
N TYR A 11 -8.19 13.42 -23.96
CA TYR A 11 -7.40 13.31 -22.73
C TYR A 11 -8.14 14.08 -21.63
N ILE A 12 -8.49 13.39 -20.55
CA ILE A 12 -9.24 13.97 -19.45
C ILE A 12 -8.38 13.89 -18.19
N VAL A 13 -8.20 15.04 -17.54
CA VAL A 13 -7.57 15.12 -16.22
C VAL A 13 -8.65 15.45 -15.21
N ILE A 14 -8.73 14.62 -14.16
CA ILE A 14 -9.61 14.82 -13.03
C ILE A 14 -8.71 15.29 -11.88
N ASP A 15 -8.87 16.56 -11.50
CA ASP A 15 -8.13 17.13 -10.38
C ASP A 15 -8.85 16.84 -9.07
N ALA A 16 -8.03 16.34 -8.15
CA ALA A 16 -8.29 16.08 -6.74
C ALA A 16 -9.29 14.97 -6.43
N ILE A 17 -9.00 13.75 -6.89
CA ILE A 17 -9.65 12.56 -6.33
C ILE A 17 -9.10 12.36 -4.90
N ARG A 18 -9.98 12.45 -3.90
CA ARG A 18 -9.62 12.36 -2.47
C ARG A 18 -10.33 11.23 -1.72
N ASN A 19 -11.28 10.57 -2.36
CA ASN A 19 -11.98 9.43 -1.80
C ASN A 19 -11.62 8.14 -2.58
N PRO A 20 -11.24 7.03 -1.91
CA PRO A 20 -10.85 5.79 -2.57
C PRO A 20 -11.98 5.13 -3.36
N TYR A 21 -13.25 5.38 -3.01
CA TYR A 21 -14.40 4.84 -3.76
C TYR A 21 -14.61 5.58 -5.08
N GLU A 22 -14.31 6.88 -5.15
CA GLU A 22 -14.24 7.62 -6.42
C GLU A 22 -13.16 7.03 -7.33
N ALA A 23 -11.97 6.83 -6.77
CA ALA A 23 -10.86 6.20 -7.50
C ALA A 23 -11.25 4.79 -7.99
N LYS A 24 -11.89 3.99 -7.14
CA LYS A 24 -12.37 2.65 -7.47
C LYS A 24 -13.39 2.69 -8.61
N PHE A 25 -14.35 3.62 -8.56
CA PHE A 25 -15.33 3.81 -9.62
C PHE A 25 -14.69 3.98 -11.00
N PHE A 26 -13.66 4.82 -11.10
CA PHE A 26 -12.95 5.04 -12.37
C PHE A 26 -12.10 3.83 -12.77
N LYS A 27 -11.39 3.22 -11.82
CA LYS A 27 -10.54 2.04 -12.08
C LYS A 27 -11.34 0.83 -12.59
N ASP A 28 -12.55 0.65 -12.11
CA ASP A 28 -13.40 -0.47 -12.48
C ASP A 28 -14.06 -0.29 -13.86
N ARG A 29 -14.25 0.95 -14.32
CA ARG A 29 -15.00 1.27 -15.54
C ARG A 29 -14.15 1.66 -16.72
N TYR A 30 -13.02 2.27 -16.49
CA TYR A 30 -12.19 2.82 -17.56
C TYR A 30 -10.82 2.16 -17.60
N ALA A 31 -10.62 1.36 -18.63
CA ALA A 31 -9.35 0.64 -18.81
C ALA A 31 -8.14 1.56 -18.91
N ALA A 32 -8.28 2.72 -19.56
CA ALA A 32 -7.22 3.70 -19.72
C ALA A 32 -7.10 4.70 -18.56
N PHE A 33 -7.82 4.48 -17.45
CA PHE A 33 -7.69 5.33 -16.27
C PHE A 33 -6.43 4.97 -15.47
N HIS A 34 -5.67 5.99 -15.09
CA HIS A 34 -4.54 5.87 -14.18
C HIS A 34 -4.74 6.83 -13.00
N LEU A 35 -4.71 6.31 -11.80
CA LEU A 35 -4.69 7.13 -10.59
C LEU A 35 -3.24 7.54 -10.31
N VAL A 36 -2.99 8.83 -10.31
CA VAL A 36 -1.67 9.41 -10.11
C VAL A 36 -1.61 10.09 -8.74
N SER A 37 -0.69 9.68 -7.88
CA SER A 37 -0.38 10.39 -6.66
C SER A 37 0.83 11.30 -6.84
N ILE A 38 0.76 12.49 -6.26
CA ILE A 38 1.87 13.46 -6.23
C ILE A 38 2.29 13.59 -4.77
N ASN A 39 3.50 13.13 -4.48
CA ASN A 39 4.03 13.05 -3.13
C ASN A 39 5.14 14.08 -2.90
N ALA A 40 5.23 14.58 -1.68
CA ALA A 40 6.32 15.42 -1.21
C ALA A 40 6.73 14.99 0.21
N PRO A 41 8.00 15.17 0.62
CA PRO A 41 8.39 14.95 2.00
C PRO A 41 7.54 15.79 2.95
N ALA A 42 7.18 15.25 4.12
CA ALA A 42 6.32 15.92 5.09
C ALA A 42 6.86 17.31 5.48
N GLU A 43 8.17 17.41 5.71
CA GLU A 43 8.84 18.68 6.03
C GLU A 43 8.68 19.72 4.91
N HIS A 44 8.85 19.32 3.64
CA HIS A 44 8.68 20.22 2.50
C HIS A 44 7.22 20.64 2.33
N ARG A 45 6.28 19.72 2.55
CA ARG A 45 4.84 20.00 2.50
C ARG A 45 4.43 20.99 3.57
N SER A 46 4.83 20.78 4.83
CA SER A 46 4.54 21.68 5.95
C SER A 46 5.14 23.06 5.72
N LYS A 47 6.41 23.16 5.32
CA LYS A 47 7.05 24.44 4.97
C LYS A 47 6.34 25.15 3.82
N TYR A 48 5.88 24.42 2.82
CA TYR A 48 5.14 24.98 1.69
C TYR A 48 3.80 25.57 2.14
N MET A 49 3.02 24.83 2.95
CA MET A 49 1.75 25.30 3.49
C MET A 49 1.92 26.53 4.40
N GLN A 50 2.92 26.53 5.25
CA GLN A 50 3.22 27.67 6.14
C GLN A 50 3.63 28.92 5.34
N LYS A 51 4.53 28.78 4.37
CA LYS A 51 5.08 29.94 3.64
C LYS A 51 4.14 30.52 2.60
N LEU A 52 3.47 29.64 1.82
CA LEU A 52 2.63 30.08 0.71
C LEU A 52 1.19 30.34 1.12
N HIS A 53 0.63 29.46 1.95
CA HIS A 53 -0.78 29.58 2.39
C HIS A 53 -0.93 30.18 3.77
N LYS A 54 0.18 30.46 4.45
CA LYS A 54 0.22 31.05 5.80
C LYS A 54 -0.55 30.26 6.85
N PHE A 55 -0.67 28.94 6.68
CA PHE A 55 -1.32 28.07 7.64
C PHE A 55 -0.48 27.92 8.91
N SER A 56 -1.15 27.93 10.07
CA SER A 56 -0.54 27.57 11.35
C SER A 56 -0.29 26.06 11.43
N SER A 57 0.54 25.62 12.36
CA SER A 57 0.77 24.19 12.63
C SER A 57 -0.53 23.46 12.96
N ASP A 58 -1.40 24.04 13.79
CA ASP A 58 -2.70 23.45 14.16
C ASP A 58 -3.64 23.30 12.97
N GLN A 59 -3.62 24.24 12.03
CA GLN A 59 -4.40 24.14 10.78
C GLN A 59 -3.87 23.03 9.88
N ILE A 60 -2.55 22.87 9.80
CA ILE A 60 -1.92 21.78 9.04
C ILE A 60 -2.30 20.43 9.64
N ASP A 61 -2.21 20.28 10.97
CA ASP A 61 -2.60 19.06 11.69
C ASP A 61 -4.09 18.72 11.49
N THR A 62 -4.94 19.74 11.45
CA THR A 62 -6.38 19.58 11.18
C THR A 62 -6.62 19.07 9.77
N ILE A 63 -5.94 19.65 8.76
CA ILE A 63 -6.01 19.20 7.37
C ILE A 63 -5.54 17.75 7.25
N GLU A 64 -4.42 17.40 7.88
CA GLU A 64 -3.89 16.03 7.85
C GLU A 64 -4.82 15.01 8.51
N LYS A 65 -5.51 15.39 9.59
CA LYS A 65 -6.56 14.57 10.21
C LYS A 65 -7.73 14.31 9.26
N ILE A 66 -8.23 15.34 8.59
CA ILE A 66 -9.31 15.24 7.61
C ILE A 66 -8.88 14.35 6.43
N GLU A 67 -7.70 14.58 5.85
CA GLU A 67 -7.17 13.83 4.73
C GLU A 67 -6.84 12.36 5.07
N SER A 68 -6.59 12.05 6.35
CA SER A 68 -6.35 10.68 6.81
C SER A 68 -7.60 9.82 6.94
N GLY A 69 -8.81 10.39 6.78
CA GLY A 69 -10.08 9.69 6.91
C GLY A 69 -10.47 9.33 8.34
N LYS A 70 -9.85 9.96 9.35
CA LYS A 70 -10.15 9.74 10.78
C LYS A 70 -11.32 10.64 11.26
N THR A 71 -12.44 10.60 10.57
CA THR A 71 -13.66 11.32 10.97
C THR A 71 -14.76 10.32 11.25
N GLU A 72 -15.53 10.54 12.33
CA GLU A 72 -16.61 9.68 12.79
C GLU A 72 -17.93 10.04 12.07
N GLY A 73 -18.73 9.02 11.72
CA GLY A 73 -20.06 9.17 11.12
C GLY A 73 -20.50 7.93 10.34
N GLU A 74 -21.81 7.68 10.31
CA GLU A 74 -22.41 6.46 9.73
C GLU A 74 -22.14 6.23 8.24
N PHE A 75 -21.91 7.28 7.45
CA PHE A 75 -21.57 7.22 6.02
C PHE A 75 -20.18 7.79 5.72
N SER A 76 -19.33 7.92 6.74
CA SER A 76 -18.03 8.58 6.66
C SER A 76 -17.10 7.99 5.60
N ALA A 77 -17.14 6.67 5.38
CA ALA A 77 -16.28 5.99 4.40
C ALA A 77 -16.54 6.46 2.95
N PHE A 78 -17.79 6.75 2.59
CA PHE A 78 -18.16 7.17 1.23
C PHE A 78 -18.06 8.67 1.00
N THR A 79 -18.22 9.47 2.05
CA THR A 79 -18.29 10.93 1.95
C THR A 79 -17.00 11.62 2.35
N ASN A 80 -16.22 11.00 3.24
CA ASN A 80 -15.02 11.61 3.78
C ASN A 80 -13.81 11.42 2.88
N GLN A 81 -12.91 12.39 2.96
CA GLN A 81 -11.62 12.28 2.29
C GLN A 81 -10.77 11.20 2.96
N ASN A 82 -10.04 10.44 2.15
CA ASN A 82 -9.02 9.51 2.59
C ASN A 82 -7.90 9.50 1.55
N VAL A 83 -7.16 10.60 1.50
CA VAL A 83 -6.05 10.80 0.56
C VAL A 83 -4.97 9.75 0.75
N LYS A 84 -4.73 9.36 2.00
CA LYS A 84 -3.77 8.31 2.35
C LYS A 84 -4.09 6.99 1.65
N LYS A 85 -5.36 6.59 1.65
CA LYS A 85 -5.83 5.39 0.96
C LYS A 85 -5.77 5.57 -0.56
N CYS A 86 -6.03 6.76 -1.08
CA CYS A 86 -5.86 7.06 -2.50
C CYS A 86 -4.39 6.91 -2.94
N ILE A 87 -3.43 7.37 -2.14
CA ILE A 87 -2.00 7.16 -2.40
C ILE A 87 -1.67 5.66 -2.44
N GLU A 88 -2.14 4.88 -1.46
CA GLU A 88 -1.88 3.43 -1.39
C GLU A 88 -2.37 2.67 -2.64
N ILE A 89 -3.50 3.09 -3.20
CA ILE A 89 -4.09 2.46 -4.39
C ILE A 89 -3.72 3.13 -5.70
N SER A 90 -2.83 4.13 -5.69
CA SER A 90 -2.38 4.81 -6.91
C SER A 90 -1.58 3.90 -7.81
N ASP A 91 -1.72 4.13 -9.10
CA ASP A 91 -1.07 3.37 -10.17
C ASP A 91 0.31 3.95 -10.50
N ILE A 92 0.44 5.27 -10.38
CA ILE A 92 1.68 6.02 -10.67
C ILE A 92 1.94 6.96 -9.50
N HIS A 93 3.15 6.93 -8.98
CA HIS A 93 3.60 7.76 -7.87
C HIS A 93 4.63 8.77 -8.38
N LEU A 94 4.27 10.05 -8.37
CA LEU A 94 5.13 11.15 -8.74
C LEU A 94 5.67 11.84 -7.51
N PHE A 95 6.81 12.51 -7.67
CA PHE A 95 7.49 13.20 -6.60
C PHE A 95 7.68 14.67 -6.93
N ASN A 96 7.20 15.55 -6.05
CA ASN A 96 7.42 16.97 -6.12
C ASN A 96 8.08 17.45 -4.84
N PRO A 97 9.41 17.56 -4.78
CA PRO A 97 10.13 17.86 -3.53
C PRO A 97 9.80 19.21 -2.93
N LYS A 98 9.33 20.19 -3.75
CA LYS A 98 9.05 21.56 -3.28
C LYS A 98 10.22 22.22 -2.51
N SER A 99 11.46 21.78 -2.77
CA SER A 99 12.67 22.43 -2.24
C SER A 99 12.78 23.88 -2.68
N GLU A 100 12.34 24.14 -3.92
CA GLU A 100 12.16 25.47 -4.50
C GLU A 100 10.66 25.67 -4.77
N PHE A 101 10.01 26.61 -4.09
CA PHE A 101 8.54 26.74 -4.09
C PHE A 101 7.93 26.92 -5.48
N ASN A 102 8.60 27.62 -6.38
CA ASN A 102 8.09 27.89 -7.72
C ASN A 102 8.66 26.94 -8.79
N ASN A 103 9.57 26.02 -8.42
CA ASN A 103 10.16 25.08 -9.36
C ASN A 103 9.40 23.75 -9.36
N ASN A 104 8.73 23.46 -10.47
CA ASN A 104 8.02 22.20 -10.70
C ASN A 104 8.67 21.38 -11.84
N ASN A 105 9.92 21.66 -12.22
CA ASN A 105 10.54 21.03 -13.38
C ASN A 105 10.66 19.50 -13.20
N ILE A 106 10.98 19.02 -11.99
CA ILE A 106 11.04 17.59 -11.70
C ILE A 106 9.66 16.94 -11.91
N LEU A 107 8.59 17.56 -11.42
CA LEU A 107 7.24 17.06 -11.60
C LEU A 107 6.83 17.07 -13.08
N LYS A 108 7.12 18.16 -13.80
CA LYS A 108 6.82 18.28 -15.24
C LYS A 108 7.52 17.21 -16.06
N ALA A 109 8.80 16.94 -15.77
CA ALA A 109 9.57 15.89 -16.44
C ALA A 109 8.95 14.50 -16.22
N GLN A 110 8.57 14.17 -14.97
CA GLN A 110 7.90 12.91 -14.66
C GLN A 110 6.55 12.79 -15.37
N ILE A 111 5.74 13.85 -15.39
CA ILE A 111 4.45 13.86 -16.09
C ILE A 111 4.65 13.61 -17.58
N ALA A 112 5.59 14.33 -18.22
CA ALA A 112 5.90 14.14 -19.64
C ALA A 112 6.34 12.69 -19.93
N TRP A 113 7.17 12.12 -19.08
CA TRP A 113 7.61 10.73 -19.16
C TRP A 113 6.46 9.73 -19.16
N TYR A 114 5.54 9.82 -18.18
CA TYR A 114 4.42 8.89 -18.11
C TYR A 114 3.38 9.13 -19.20
N ILE A 115 3.17 10.37 -19.66
CA ILE A 115 2.32 10.64 -20.82
C ILE A 115 2.90 9.99 -22.08
N ALA A 116 4.21 10.08 -22.30
CA ALA A 116 4.86 9.42 -23.42
C ALA A 116 4.68 7.89 -23.36
N LEU A 117 4.86 7.28 -22.18
CA LEU A 117 4.62 5.85 -21.98
C LEU A 117 3.15 5.44 -22.15
N MET A 118 2.20 6.29 -21.76
CA MET A 118 0.76 6.03 -21.99
C MET A 118 0.42 6.05 -23.50
N GLN A 119 1.16 6.84 -24.29
CA GLN A 119 0.98 6.92 -25.74
C GLN A 119 1.72 5.80 -26.49
N HIS A 120 2.89 5.42 -25.99
CA HIS A 120 3.78 4.43 -26.59
C HIS A 120 4.27 3.44 -25.51
N PRO A 121 3.45 2.44 -25.11
CA PRO A 121 3.85 1.43 -24.13
C PRO A 121 5.11 0.69 -24.56
N GLY A 122 6.02 0.46 -23.61
CA GLY A 122 7.26 -0.26 -23.87
C GLY A 122 8.36 0.55 -24.58
N LEU A 123 8.16 1.87 -24.80
CA LEU A 123 9.15 2.75 -25.43
C LEU A 123 10.50 2.73 -24.68
N ILE A 124 10.47 2.59 -23.39
CA ILE A 124 11.62 2.49 -22.50
C ILE A 124 11.38 1.47 -21.41
N PRO A 125 12.42 0.80 -20.90
CA PRO A 125 12.26 -0.14 -19.79
C PRO A 125 11.98 0.58 -18.46
N PRO A 126 11.33 -0.09 -17.49
CA PRO A 126 11.13 0.46 -16.16
C PRO A 126 12.46 0.66 -15.42
N SER A 127 12.49 1.62 -14.52
CA SER A 127 13.61 1.84 -13.60
C SER A 127 13.82 0.63 -12.68
N SER A 128 15.02 0.51 -12.10
CA SER A 128 15.31 -0.54 -11.11
C SER A 128 14.36 -0.46 -9.89
N MET A 129 14.00 0.76 -9.48
CA MET A 129 13.07 0.98 -8.38
C MET A 129 11.67 0.45 -8.72
N GLU A 130 11.17 0.69 -9.92
CA GLU A 130 9.87 0.19 -10.38
C GLU A 130 9.86 -1.33 -10.51
N ARG A 131 10.91 -1.92 -11.11
CA ARG A 131 11.02 -3.38 -11.26
C ARG A 131 10.96 -4.09 -9.91
N VAL A 132 11.74 -3.65 -8.95
CA VAL A 132 11.79 -4.29 -7.62
C VAL A 132 10.50 -4.04 -6.85
N MET A 133 9.96 -2.82 -6.89
CA MET A 133 8.70 -2.51 -6.21
C MET A 133 7.52 -3.26 -6.84
N GLN A 134 7.52 -3.48 -8.16
CA GLN A 134 6.51 -4.32 -8.82
C GLN A 134 6.55 -5.76 -8.29
N VAL A 135 7.72 -6.32 -8.02
CA VAL A 135 7.82 -7.64 -7.39
C VAL A 135 7.23 -7.61 -5.99
N ALA A 136 7.56 -6.60 -5.16
CA ALA A 136 6.96 -6.44 -3.84
C ALA A 136 5.42 -6.29 -3.94
N TYR A 137 4.94 -5.53 -4.90
CA TYR A 137 3.51 -5.34 -5.15
C TYR A 137 2.82 -6.64 -5.57
N THR A 138 3.48 -7.48 -6.35
CA THR A 138 2.96 -8.80 -6.72
C THR A 138 2.93 -9.74 -5.52
N MET A 139 3.98 -9.72 -4.70
CA MET A 139 4.06 -10.57 -3.51
C MET A 139 2.95 -10.31 -2.50
N LYS A 140 2.45 -9.08 -2.35
CA LYS A 140 1.34 -8.80 -1.44
C LYS A 140 0.06 -9.58 -1.77
N MET A 141 -0.13 -10.01 -3.02
CA MET A 141 -1.31 -10.78 -3.42
C MET A 141 -1.34 -12.19 -2.83
N ASN A 142 -0.19 -12.70 -2.34
CA ASN A 142 -0.12 -13.98 -1.65
C ASN A 142 -0.57 -13.88 -0.19
N SER A 143 -0.83 -12.67 0.32
CA SER A 143 -1.21 -12.46 1.71
C SER A 143 -2.63 -12.96 2.00
N GLY A 144 -2.77 -13.83 2.97
CA GLY A 144 -4.05 -14.23 3.55
C GLY A 144 -4.57 -13.29 4.64
N CYS A 145 -3.94 -12.12 4.84
CA CYS A 145 -4.38 -11.13 5.80
C CYS A 145 -5.54 -10.30 5.25
N ILE A 146 -6.61 -10.16 6.04
CA ILE A 146 -7.82 -9.39 5.66
C ILE A 146 -7.78 -7.93 6.12
N SER A 147 -6.85 -7.58 7.02
CA SER A 147 -6.70 -6.21 7.49
C SER A 147 -5.92 -5.36 6.48
N ARG A 148 -4.74 -5.83 6.07
CA ARG A 148 -3.89 -5.17 5.10
C ARG A 148 -2.96 -6.18 4.45
N GLN A 149 -2.90 -6.18 3.13
CA GLN A 149 -1.94 -6.98 2.38
C GLN A 149 -0.68 -6.16 2.13
N VAL A 150 0.47 -6.72 2.50
CA VAL A 150 1.79 -6.10 2.34
C VAL A 150 2.72 -7.09 1.67
N GLY A 151 3.54 -6.61 0.75
CA GLY A 151 4.62 -7.35 0.15
C GLY A 151 5.95 -6.62 0.33
N ALA A 152 7.03 -7.38 0.45
CA ALA A 152 8.37 -6.85 0.64
C ALA A 152 9.39 -7.61 -0.21
N VAL A 153 10.48 -6.90 -0.57
CA VAL A 153 11.62 -7.45 -1.30
C VAL A 153 12.90 -6.92 -0.66
N VAL A 154 13.85 -7.79 -0.41
CA VAL A 154 15.21 -7.41 0.00
C VAL A 154 16.14 -7.58 -1.19
N THR A 155 16.97 -6.57 -1.44
CA THR A 155 17.97 -6.57 -2.50
C THR A 155 19.37 -6.29 -1.94
N ASP A 156 20.39 -6.53 -2.73
CA ASP A 156 21.70 -5.91 -2.50
C ASP A 156 21.69 -4.42 -2.90
N SER A 157 22.86 -3.76 -2.78
CA SER A 157 23.04 -2.36 -3.16
C SER A 157 22.79 -2.07 -4.65
N HIS A 158 22.89 -3.08 -5.51
CA HIS A 158 22.69 -3.01 -6.95
C HIS A 158 21.26 -3.34 -7.40
N ASN A 159 20.33 -3.52 -6.47
CA ASN A 159 18.94 -3.94 -6.70
C ASN A 159 18.79 -5.38 -7.24
N SER A 160 19.78 -6.26 -7.01
CA SER A 160 19.60 -7.69 -7.27
C SER A 160 18.78 -8.31 -6.14
N ILE A 161 17.68 -8.95 -6.46
CA ILE A 161 16.73 -9.52 -5.49
C ILE A 161 17.39 -10.67 -4.74
N LYS A 162 17.38 -10.61 -3.41
CA LYS A 162 17.88 -11.65 -2.50
C LYS A 162 16.75 -12.45 -1.86
N SER A 163 15.66 -11.80 -1.50
CA SER A 163 14.48 -12.47 -0.95
C SER A 163 13.22 -11.67 -1.20
N VAL A 164 12.10 -12.36 -1.07
CA VAL A 164 10.75 -11.77 -1.13
C VAL A 164 9.94 -12.20 0.09
N GLY A 165 8.95 -11.40 0.48
CA GLY A 165 8.07 -11.73 1.60
C GLY A 165 6.70 -11.09 1.44
N TRP A 166 5.73 -11.65 2.12
CA TRP A 166 4.37 -11.10 2.26
C TRP A 166 3.89 -11.36 3.68
N ASN A 167 2.96 -10.53 4.14
CA ASN A 167 2.41 -10.74 5.47
C ASN A 167 1.41 -11.89 5.45
N ASP A 168 1.68 -12.92 6.25
CA ASP A 168 0.82 -14.09 6.37
C ASP A 168 1.06 -14.80 7.72
N VAL A 169 0.16 -15.69 8.06
CA VAL A 169 0.32 -16.58 9.22
C VAL A 169 1.50 -17.52 9.03
N ALA A 170 2.00 -18.08 10.12
CA ALA A 170 3.08 -19.06 10.07
C ALA A 170 2.69 -20.28 9.21
N LYS A 171 3.68 -20.91 8.57
CA LYS A 171 3.46 -22.08 7.72
C LYS A 171 2.70 -23.17 8.47
N GLY A 172 1.62 -23.67 7.88
CA GLY A 172 0.74 -24.69 8.45
C GLY A 172 -0.41 -24.14 9.28
N GLN A 173 -0.49 -22.83 9.50
CA GLN A 173 -1.67 -22.22 10.11
C GLN A 173 -2.71 -21.82 9.06
N VAL A 174 -3.98 -21.75 9.48
CA VAL A 174 -5.08 -21.31 8.62
C VAL A 174 -5.02 -19.78 8.44
N PRO A 175 -5.00 -19.27 7.20
CA PRO A 175 -4.97 -17.83 6.92
C PRO A 175 -6.19 -17.10 7.50
N CYS A 176 -6.00 -15.82 7.87
CA CYS A 176 -7.10 -15.02 8.42
C CYS A 176 -8.29 -14.88 7.45
N SER A 177 -8.04 -14.87 6.13
CA SER A 177 -9.08 -14.86 5.09
C SER A 177 -10.01 -16.09 5.11
N MET A 178 -9.58 -17.18 5.74
CA MET A 178 -10.35 -18.42 5.84
C MET A 178 -10.91 -18.64 7.26
N ARG A 179 -10.74 -17.70 8.18
CA ARG A 179 -11.20 -17.80 9.57
C ARG A 179 -12.44 -16.93 9.78
N SER A 180 -13.58 -17.55 9.93
CA SER A 180 -14.86 -16.87 10.10
C SER A 180 -15.30 -16.76 11.57
N LEU A 181 -16.20 -15.82 11.85
CA LEU A 181 -16.86 -15.75 13.17
C LEU A 181 -17.75 -16.97 13.42
N ASN A 182 -18.44 -17.48 12.38
CA ASN A 182 -19.24 -18.70 12.50
C ASN A 182 -18.38 -19.89 12.92
N GLY A 183 -17.25 -20.09 12.25
CA GLY A 183 -16.35 -21.20 12.57
C GLY A 183 -15.82 -21.15 14.02
N LEU A 184 -15.58 -19.94 14.56
CA LEU A 184 -15.20 -19.79 15.96
C LEU A 184 -16.35 -20.12 16.93
N ILE A 185 -17.56 -19.66 16.65
CA ILE A 185 -18.67 -19.72 17.62
C ILE A 185 -19.43 -21.04 17.51
N GLU A 186 -19.67 -21.56 16.31
CA GLU A 186 -20.55 -22.69 16.03
C GLU A 186 -19.77 -24.00 15.81
N GLU A 187 -18.62 -23.96 15.10
CA GLU A 187 -17.89 -25.19 14.74
C GLU A 187 -16.79 -25.59 15.72
N PHE A 188 -16.26 -24.64 16.49
CA PHE A 188 -15.22 -24.83 17.50
C PHE A 188 -13.92 -25.51 17.00
N ASN A 189 -13.53 -25.25 15.78
CA ASN A 189 -12.43 -25.92 15.11
C ASN A 189 -11.05 -25.63 15.76
N PRO A 190 -10.34 -26.65 16.33
CA PRO A 190 -9.08 -26.46 17.03
C PRO A 190 -7.89 -26.16 16.10
N VAL A 191 -8.00 -26.40 14.80
CA VAL A 191 -6.94 -26.12 13.82
C VAL A 191 -6.94 -24.66 13.45
N SER A 192 -8.12 -24.07 13.28
CA SER A 192 -8.28 -22.68 12.83
C SER A 192 -8.18 -21.66 13.96
N TYR A 193 -8.59 -22.04 15.18
CA TYR A 193 -8.71 -21.12 16.31
C TYR A 193 -7.85 -21.58 17.49
N SER A 194 -7.13 -20.63 18.10
CA SER A 194 -6.28 -20.90 19.26
C SER A 194 -7.09 -21.31 20.48
N ASN A 195 -6.43 -21.93 21.46
CA ASN A 195 -7.05 -22.28 22.72
C ASN A 195 -7.66 -21.07 23.44
N TYR A 196 -6.98 -19.91 23.39
CA TYR A 196 -7.49 -18.65 23.93
C TYR A 196 -8.79 -18.21 23.22
N GLU A 197 -8.78 -18.15 21.90
CA GLU A 197 -9.94 -17.72 21.10
C GLU A 197 -11.17 -18.62 21.35
N ARG A 198 -10.94 -19.92 21.54
CA ARG A 198 -12.03 -20.89 21.80
C ARG A 198 -12.58 -20.87 23.23
N ASN A 199 -11.73 -20.62 24.23
CA ASN A 199 -12.09 -20.82 25.62
C ASN A 199 -12.20 -19.51 26.43
N ASN A 200 -11.66 -18.39 25.99
CA ASN A 200 -11.82 -17.12 26.71
C ASN A 200 -13.24 -16.59 26.54
N GLN A 201 -13.97 -16.52 27.63
CA GLN A 201 -15.39 -16.14 27.64
C GLN A 201 -15.59 -14.69 27.11
N ALA A 202 -14.79 -13.72 27.56
CA ALA A 202 -14.91 -12.32 27.13
C ALA A 202 -14.66 -12.18 25.63
N PHE A 203 -13.66 -12.89 25.11
CA PHE A 203 -13.34 -12.91 23.68
C PHE A 203 -14.49 -13.49 22.85
N ARG A 204 -15.06 -14.61 23.30
CA ARG A 204 -16.19 -15.27 22.62
C ARG A 204 -17.47 -14.43 22.66
N ILE A 205 -17.77 -13.77 23.77
CA ILE A 205 -18.91 -12.85 23.87
C ILE A 205 -18.74 -11.72 22.82
N LYS A 206 -17.55 -11.10 22.75
CA LYS A 206 -17.28 -10.02 21.81
C LYS A 206 -17.34 -10.47 20.35
N ALA A 207 -16.84 -11.67 20.06
CA ALA A 207 -16.94 -12.28 18.73
C ALA A 207 -18.41 -12.55 18.35
N ASN A 208 -19.20 -13.08 19.28
CA ASN A 208 -20.63 -13.38 19.07
C ASN A 208 -21.46 -12.10 18.87
N GLU A 209 -21.19 -11.02 19.59
CA GLU A 209 -21.82 -9.71 19.36
C GLU A 209 -21.63 -9.24 17.92
N LYS A 210 -20.42 -9.41 17.36
CA LYS A 210 -20.12 -9.07 15.96
C LYS A 210 -20.87 -9.98 14.99
N LEU A 211 -20.92 -11.28 15.27
CA LEU A 211 -21.64 -12.25 14.45
C LEU A 211 -23.15 -11.94 14.40
N ILE A 212 -23.76 -11.63 15.54
CA ILE A 212 -25.18 -11.26 15.63
C ILE A 212 -25.47 -10.03 14.76
N LYS A 213 -24.67 -8.97 14.89
CA LYS A 213 -24.83 -7.75 14.07
C LYS A 213 -24.75 -8.06 12.56
N ILE A 214 -23.80 -8.90 12.14
CA ILE A 214 -23.68 -9.29 10.73
C ILE A 214 -24.90 -10.09 10.28
N LYS A 215 -25.39 -11.03 11.08
CA LYS A 215 -26.60 -11.80 10.78
C LYS A 215 -27.85 -10.92 10.68
N GLU A 216 -28.02 -9.95 11.56
CA GLU A 216 -29.12 -8.98 11.52
C GLU A 216 -29.12 -8.14 10.24
N VAL A 217 -27.94 -7.65 9.81
CA VAL A 217 -27.79 -6.92 8.53
C VAL A 217 -28.11 -7.83 7.36
N ASN A 218 -27.62 -9.08 7.36
CA ASN A 218 -27.86 -10.03 6.27
C ASN A 218 -29.34 -10.42 6.13
N LEU A 219 -30.05 -10.56 7.24
CA LEU A 219 -31.50 -10.80 7.22
C LEU A 219 -32.29 -9.69 6.52
N LYS A 220 -31.79 -8.45 6.58
CA LYS A 220 -32.43 -7.28 5.96
C LYS A 220 -32.06 -7.08 4.49
N SER A 221 -30.84 -7.42 4.10
CA SER A 221 -30.26 -7.01 2.81
C SER A 221 -29.62 -8.11 1.97
N GLN A 222 -29.43 -9.30 2.53
CA GLN A 222 -28.79 -10.46 1.89
C GLN A 222 -27.40 -10.19 1.29
N ILE A 223 -26.73 -9.10 1.71
CA ILE A 223 -25.45 -8.65 1.10
C ILE A 223 -24.27 -9.57 1.44
N PHE A 224 -24.39 -10.43 2.45
CA PHE A 224 -23.35 -11.37 2.85
C PHE A 224 -23.59 -12.79 2.35
N GLU A 225 -24.64 -12.99 1.53
CA GLU A 225 -24.97 -14.31 1.01
C GLU A 225 -23.83 -14.83 0.12
N GLY A 226 -23.38 -16.06 0.37
CA GLY A 226 -22.23 -16.65 -0.32
C GLY A 226 -20.85 -16.13 0.08
N HIS A 227 -20.76 -15.18 1.02
CA HIS A 227 -19.49 -14.68 1.54
C HIS A 227 -19.03 -15.46 2.76
N ASN A 228 -17.74 -15.81 2.81
CA ASN A 228 -17.11 -16.23 4.07
C ASN A 228 -17.05 -15.02 5.01
N LEU A 229 -17.63 -15.13 6.21
CA LEU A 229 -17.63 -14.08 7.22
C LEU A 229 -16.27 -14.01 7.94
N SER A 230 -15.21 -13.88 7.18
CA SER A 230 -13.84 -13.74 7.69
C SER A 230 -13.73 -12.50 8.55
N TYR A 231 -13.06 -12.61 9.69
CA TYR A 231 -12.91 -11.51 10.63
C TYR A 231 -11.49 -11.40 11.18
N CYS A 232 -11.06 -10.15 11.44
CA CYS A 232 -9.76 -9.89 12.06
C CYS A 232 -9.83 -10.07 13.57
N PHE A 233 -9.43 -11.24 14.07
CA PHE A 233 -9.50 -11.55 15.50
C PHE A 233 -8.55 -10.70 16.36
N LYS A 234 -7.50 -10.10 15.77
CA LYS A 234 -6.71 -9.06 16.43
C LYS A 234 -7.58 -7.87 16.87
N ASP A 235 -8.57 -7.48 16.06
CA ASP A 235 -9.43 -6.35 16.39
C ASP A 235 -10.35 -6.65 17.59
N ILE A 236 -10.72 -7.92 17.80
CA ILE A 236 -11.42 -8.35 19.00
C ILE A 236 -10.51 -8.22 20.22
N HIS A 237 -9.26 -8.70 20.15
CA HIS A 237 -8.28 -8.53 21.21
C HIS A 237 -8.08 -7.04 21.56
N ASN A 238 -7.81 -6.22 20.55
CA ASN A 238 -7.60 -4.80 20.75
C ASN A 238 -8.79 -4.10 21.40
N SER A 239 -10.02 -4.55 21.09
CA SER A 239 -11.24 -3.99 21.70
C SER A 239 -11.45 -4.42 23.14
N LEU A 240 -10.85 -5.55 23.57
CA LEU A 240 -10.88 -5.99 24.96
C LEU A 240 -9.82 -5.30 25.81
N ASP A 241 -8.65 -5.06 25.22
CA ASP A 241 -7.51 -4.42 25.89
C ASP A 241 -7.57 -2.90 25.86
N ASP A 242 -8.55 -2.33 25.14
CA ASP A 242 -8.65 -0.89 24.81
C ASP A 242 -7.34 -0.33 24.22
N LYS A 243 -6.70 -1.10 23.34
CA LYS A 243 -5.42 -0.80 22.75
C LYS A 243 -5.41 -1.08 21.24
N GLY A 244 -4.85 -0.17 20.46
CA GLY A 244 -4.64 -0.32 19.01
C GLY A 244 -3.25 -0.87 18.68
N ASN A 245 -2.85 -2.04 19.19
CA ASN A 245 -1.50 -2.58 19.02
C ASN A 245 -1.43 -3.73 18.01
N GLN A 246 -0.20 -4.16 17.66
CA GLN A 246 0.07 -5.26 16.74
C GLN A 246 0.44 -6.58 17.45
N VAL A 247 0.48 -6.60 18.79
CA VAL A 247 0.95 -7.75 19.57
C VAL A 247 0.12 -9.01 19.29
N HIS A 248 -1.19 -8.87 19.11
CA HIS A 248 -2.11 -9.97 18.84
C HIS A 248 -2.23 -10.34 17.36
N THR A 249 -1.37 -9.80 16.51
CA THR A 249 -1.33 -10.16 15.09
C THR A 249 -0.78 -11.56 14.93
N ARG A 250 -1.57 -12.46 14.31
CA ARG A 250 -1.13 -13.83 14.00
C ARG A 250 -0.17 -13.88 12.81
N ALA A 251 -0.34 -12.94 11.88
CA ALA A 251 0.49 -12.86 10.69
C ALA A 251 1.87 -12.25 11.00
N LEU A 252 2.92 -12.86 10.48
CA LEU A 252 4.23 -12.23 10.34
C LEU A 252 4.11 -11.02 9.40
N HIS A 253 4.94 -10.02 9.60
CA HIS A 253 5.02 -8.90 8.66
C HIS A 253 5.74 -9.30 7.38
N ALA A 254 5.48 -8.62 6.28
CA ALA A 254 6.08 -8.94 4.98
C ALA A 254 7.60 -8.78 5.01
N GLU A 255 8.09 -7.71 5.63
CA GLU A 255 9.51 -7.43 5.80
C GLU A 255 10.17 -8.51 6.66
N GLU A 256 9.53 -8.88 7.77
CA GLU A 256 10.00 -9.95 8.64
C GLU A 256 10.10 -11.28 7.90
N ASN A 257 9.07 -11.63 7.12
CA ASN A 257 9.05 -12.84 6.32
C ASN A 257 10.17 -12.83 5.26
N ALA A 258 10.42 -11.68 4.60
CA ALA A 258 11.53 -11.53 3.67
C ALA A 258 12.89 -11.75 4.37
N PHE A 259 13.08 -11.21 5.58
CA PHE A 259 14.30 -11.43 6.37
C PHE A 259 14.47 -12.89 6.81
N LEU A 260 13.37 -13.55 7.20
CA LEU A 260 13.40 -14.98 7.56
C LEU A 260 13.76 -15.88 6.37
N GLN A 261 13.38 -15.52 5.16
CA GLN A 261 13.80 -16.27 3.95
C GLN A 261 15.33 -16.22 3.77
N LEU A 262 15.95 -15.05 4.04
CA LEU A 262 17.42 -14.93 4.00
C LEU A 262 18.09 -15.86 5.01
N THR A 263 17.55 -15.91 6.23
CA THR A 263 18.08 -16.79 7.29
C THR A 263 17.89 -18.27 6.93
N LYS A 264 16.74 -18.62 6.37
CA LYS A 264 16.38 -20.01 6.07
C LYS A 264 17.21 -20.63 4.93
N TYR A 265 17.52 -19.85 3.91
CA TYR A 265 18.17 -20.35 2.69
C TYR A 265 19.64 -19.88 2.55
N GLY A 266 20.11 -19.08 3.49
CA GLY A 266 21.40 -18.42 3.41
C GLY A 266 21.39 -17.24 2.46
N SER A 267 22.08 -16.17 2.81
CA SER A 267 22.27 -15.02 1.95
C SER A 267 23.60 -14.35 2.28
N SER A 268 24.25 -13.84 1.24
CA SER A 268 25.39 -12.94 1.35
C SER A 268 25.08 -11.60 0.67
N GLY A 269 25.74 -10.52 1.10
CA GLY A 269 25.68 -9.24 0.40
C GLY A 269 24.39 -8.44 0.59
N ILE A 270 23.77 -8.54 1.76
CA ILE A 270 22.62 -7.68 2.12
C ILE A 270 23.04 -6.42 2.88
N GLU A 271 24.25 -6.39 3.44
CA GLU A 271 24.80 -5.19 4.05
C GLU A 271 24.90 -4.07 3.01
N GLY A 272 24.44 -2.87 3.35
CA GLY A 272 24.29 -1.78 2.38
C GLY A 272 23.20 -1.98 1.33
N GLY A 273 22.44 -3.07 1.44
CA GLY A 273 21.33 -3.39 0.53
C GLY A 273 20.08 -2.55 0.80
N LYS A 274 18.98 -2.93 0.15
CA LYS A 274 17.74 -2.17 0.19
C LYS A 274 16.54 -3.05 0.53
N LEU A 275 15.61 -2.49 1.28
CA LEU A 275 14.31 -3.06 1.56
C LEU A 275 13.25 -2.29 0.76
N TYR A 276 12.53 -2.98 -0.08
CA TYR A 276 11.35 -2.47 -0.77
C TYR A 276 10.09 -3.05 -0.11
N THR A 277 9.15 -2.20 0.25
CA THR A 277 7.90 -2.64 0.89
C THR A 277 6.72 -1.81 0.41
N THR A 278 5.57 -2.43 0.23
CA THR A 278 4.36 -1.74 -0.20
C THR A 278 3.72 -0.88 0.89
N ALA A 279 4.18 -1.03 2.14
CA ALA A 279 3.81 -0.19 3.28
C ALA A 279 5.08 0.25 4.00
N SER A 280 5.10 1.42 4.63
CA SER A 280 6.26 1.78 5.44
C SER A 280 6.41 0.82 6.62
N PRO A 281 7.64 0.45 7.02
CA PRO A 281 7.86 -0.52 8.08
C PRO A 281 7.38 0.00 9.44
N CYS A 282 6.86 -0.91 10.25
CA CYS A 282 6.63 -0.62 11.67
C CYS A 282 7.96 -0.59 12.44
N GLU A 283 7.92 -0.17 13.70
CA GLU A 283 9.12 -0.12 14.56
C GLU A 283 9.89 -1.44 14.61
N LEU A 284 9.19 -2.57 14.72
CA LEU A 284 9.82 -3.89 14.81
C LEU A 284 10.56 -4.26 13.51
N CYS A 285 9.96 -3.99 12.36
CA CYS A 285 10.58 -4.23 11.07
C CYS A 285 11.73 -3.24 10.80
N ALA A 286 11.58 -1.98 11.20
CA ALA A 286 12.63 -0.97 11.10
C ALA A 286 13.87 -1.35 11.93
N LYS A 287 13.70 -1.84 13.18
CA LYS A 287 14.80 -2.35 14.01
C LYS A 287 15.54 -3.51 13.33
N LYS A 288 14.81 -4.44 12.73
CA LYS A 288 15.42 -5.58 12.00
C LYS A 288 16.20 -5.11 10.77
N ALA A 289 15.62 -4.19 9.98
CA ALA A 289 16.30 -3.61 8.82
C ALA A 289 17.59 -2.88 9.23
N TYR A 290 17.55 -2.12 10.32
CA TYR A 290 18.72 -1.43 10.87
C TYR A 290 19.80 -2.41 11.33
N GLN A 291 19.43 -3.47 12.08
CA GLN A 291 20.35 -4.51 12.54
C GLN A 291 21.00 -5.27 11.37
N LEU A 292 20.30 -5.42 10.25
CA LEU A 292 20.81 -6.05 9.04
C LEU A 292 21.63 -5.11 8.15
N SER A 293 21.91 -3.89 8.63
CA SER A 293 22.66 -2.86 7.88
C SER A 293 22.06 -2.54 6.51
N ILE A 294 20.73 -2.57 6.41
CA ILE A 294 20.02 -2.08 5.22
C ILE A 294 20.25 -0.58 5.10
N ALA A 295 20.73 -0.13 3.93
CA ALA A 295 21.03 1.27 3.69
C ALA A 295 19.80 2.11 3.29
N GLU A 296 18.86 1.52 2.58
CA GLU A 296 17.67 2.23 2.07
C GLU A 296 16.41 1.40 2.30
N ILE A 297 15.35 2.06 2.77
CA ILE A 297 14.01 1.50 2.86
C ILE A 297 13.11 2.28 1.93
N ILE A 298 12.64 1.64 0.86
CA ILE A 298 11.77 2.20 -0.15
C ILE A 298 10.34 1.72 0.10
N PHE A 299 9.39 2.64 0.24
CA PHE A 299 7.99 2.32 0.56
C PHE A 299 6.99 3.15 -0.26
N ILE A 300 5.79 2.60 -0.48
CA ILE A 300 4.72 3.26 -1.26
C ILE A 300 3.89 4.14 -0.35
N ASP A 301 3.36 3.58 0.69
CA ASP A 301 2.33 4.16 1.54
C ASP A 301 2.94 4.72 2.83
N PRO A 302 2.77 6.02 3.11
CA PRO A 302 3.23 6.61 4.34
C PRO A 302 2.43 6.08 5.53
N TYR A 303 3.07 5.30 6.40
CA TYR A 303 2.52 4.89 7.70
C TYR A 303 2.89 5.94 8.77
N PRO A 304 2.13 6.05 9.88
CA PRO A 304 2.46 7.01 10.94
C PRO A 304 3.92 6.89 11.39
N GLY A 305 4.59 8.01 11.55
CA GLY A 305 6.03 8.18 11.68
C GLY A 305 6.73 7.65 12.93
N ILE A 306 6.07 6.79 13.74
CA ILE A 306 6.65 6.23 14.98
C ILE A 306 7.99 5.53 14.72
N ALA A 307 8.09 4.74 13.64
CA ALA A 307 9.33 4.07 13.28
C ALA A 307 10.44 5.07 12.91
N GLN A 308 10.09 6.17 12.26
CA GLN A 308 11.04 7.22 11.90
C GLN A 308 11.59 7.93 13.13
N GLU A 309 10.71 8.37 14.03
CA GLU A 309 11.10 9.15 15.20
C GLU A 309 11.85 8.31 16.23
N HIS A 310 11.37 7.09 16.50
CA HIS A 310 11.89 6.28 17.62
C HIS A 310 13.01 5.34 17.22
N ILE A 311 13.19 5.02 15.95
CA ILE A 311 14.15 4.01 15.49
C ILE A 311 15.14 4.58 14.46
N ILE A 312 14.61 5.18 13.39
CA ILE A 312 15.43 5.54 12.23
C ILE A 312 16.26 6.80 12.48
N ASN A 313 15.71 7.79 13.17
CA ASN A 313 16.39 9.06 13.43
C ASN A 313 17.45 8.98 14.54
N ILE A 314 17.76 7.79 15.07
CA ILE A 314 18.68 7.59 16.20
C ILE A 314 19.86 6.72 15.78
N GLY A 315 21.04 7.07 16.24
CA GLY A 315 22.26 6.29 16.02
C GLY A 315 23.00 6.63 14.73
N ASN A 316 24.04 5.86 14.45
CA ASN A 316 24.87 5.97 13.26
C ASN A 316 24.45 4.93 12.21
N ASN A 317 24.61 5.24 10.94
CA ASN A 317 24.28 4.32 9.82
C ASN A 317 22.79 3.93 9.72
N ALA A 318 21.89 4.83 10.12
CA ALA A 318 20.47 4.60 10.00
C ALA A 318 20.01 4.43 8.53
N PRO A 319 19.08 3.52 8.26
CA PRO A 319 18.52 3.37 6.92
C PRO A 319 17.86 4.65 6.42
N LYS A 320 18.11 5.03 5.18
CA LYS A 320 17.44 6.16 4.55
C LYS A 320 16.03 5.77 4.14
N LEU A 321 15.03 6.49 4.58
CA LEU A 321 13.64 6.32 4.16
C LEU A 321 13.39 7.03 2.83
N ILE A 322 12.91 6.28 1.83
CA ILE A 322 12.67 6.80 0.49
C ILE A 322 11.24 6.45 0.08
N GLN A 323 10.45 7.46 -0.21
CA GLN A 323 9.12 7.24 -0.78
C GLN A 323 9.27 6.80 -2.23
N PHE A 324 8.55 5.74 -2.61
CA PHE A 324 8.55 5.17 -3.94
C PHE A 324 8.11 6.19 -5.00
N ARG A 325 8.74 6.09 -6.16
CA ARG A 325 8.41 6.87 -7.36
C ARG A 325 8.37 5.92 -8.54
N GLY A 326 7.27 5.96 -9.29
CA GLY A 326 7.17 5.07 -10.42
C GLY A 326 5.76 4.50 -10.61
N ALA A 327 5.62 3.63 -11.59
CA ALA A 327 4.42 2.89 -11.89
C ALA A 327 4.45 1.50 -11.25
N ILE A 328 3.28 1.05 -10.77
CA ILE A 328 3.08 -0.28 -10.16
C ILE A 328 1.75 -0.90 -10.60
N GLY A 329 1.61 -2.20 -10.34
CA GLY A 329 0.37 -2.93 -10.58
C GLY A 329 -0.03 -2.94 -12.05
N LYS A 330 -1.29 -2.67 -12.33
CA LYS A 330 -1.81 -2.64 -13.70
C LYS A 330 -1.13 -1.59 -14.57
N ALA A 331 -0.76 -0.44 -14.00
CA ALA A 331 -0.05 0.60 -14.74
C ALA A 331 1.34 0.14 -15.17
N TYR A 332 2.06 -0.58 -14.31
CA TYR A 332 3.37 -1.14 -14.67
C TYR A 332 3.29 -1.98 -15.96
N HIS A 333 2.36 -2.93 -16.03
CA HIS A 333 2.17 -3.76 -17.22
C HIS A 333 1.76 -2.92 -18.43
N ARG A 334 0.79 -2.03 -18.28
CA ARG A 334 0.28 -1.21 -19.40
C ARG A 334 1.28 -0.23 -19.97
N LEU A 335 2.21 0.26 -19.17
CA LEU A 335 3.19 1.24 -19.59
C LEU A 335 4.47 0.60 -20.15
N TYR A 336 4.80 -0.61 -19.69
CA TYR A 336 6.08 -1.24 -20.01
C TYR A 336 5.99 -2.51 -20.86
N GLU A 337 4.82 -3.13 -20.96
CA GLU A 337 4.60 -4.31 -21.79
C GLU A 337 4.40 -3.91 -23.25
N GLN A 338 5.25 -4.42 -24.14
CA GLN A 338 5.09 -4.31 -25.57
C GLN A 338 4.11 -5.38 -26.05
N ILE A 339 2.99 -4.98 -26.61
CA ILE A 339 2.00 -5.92 -27.19
C ILE A 339 2.55 -6.56 -28.46
N ILE A 340 3.23 -5.75 -29.29
CA ILE A 340 3.96 -6.16 -30.49
C ILE A 340 5.39 -5.61 -30.33
N PRO A 341 6.43 -6.35 -30.73
CA PRO A 341 7.78 -5.81 -30.74
C PRO A 341 7.84 -4.52 -31.58
N ILE A 342 8.49 -3.49 -31.04
CA ILE A 342 8.58 -2.18 -31.74
C ILE A 342 9.17 -2.32 -33.15
N LYS A 343 10.08 -3.28 -33.33
CA LYS A 343 10.66 -3.59 -34.65
C LYS A 343 9.57 -4.00 -35.65
N ASP A 344 8.69 -4.90 -35.24
CA ASP A 344 7.62 -5.44 -36.10
C ASP A 344 6.57 -4.35 -36.39
N GLU A 345 6.28 -3.49 -35.39
CA GLU A 345 5.40 -2.33 -35.57
C GLU A 345 5.95 -1.35 -36.61
N LEU A 346 7.26 -1.07 -36.58
CA LEU A 346 7.92 -0.22 -37.55
C LEU A 346 7.94 -0.82 -38.96
N GLU A 347 8.18 -2.14 -39.07
CA GLU A 347 8.13 -2.85 -40.34
C GLU A 347 6.72 -2.75 -40.96
N HIS A 348 5.67 -2.98 -40.17
CA HIS A 348 4.29 -2.79 -40.64
C HIS A 348 3.96 -1.36 -41.07
N MET A 349 4.54 -0.34 -40.43
CA MET A 349 4.32 1.05 -40.81
C MET A 349 5.05 1.43 -42.11
N ILE A 350 6.15 0.77 -42.46
CA ILE A 350 6.92 1.00 -43.68
C ILE A 350 6.21 0.31 -44.86
N ASP A 351 5.56 -0.79 -44.64
CA ASP A 351 4.85 -1.57 -45.68
C ASP A 351 3.44 -1.01 -46.00
N LEU A 352 2.94 -0.03 -45.22
CA LEU A 352 1.68 0.67 -45.42
C LEU A 352 1.88 1.97 -46.24
#